data_97e38711d195582d1b704d33bff7af10
#
_entry.id   97e38711d195582d1b704d33bff7af10
#
_cell.length_a   1.000
_cell.length_b   1.000
_cell.length_c   1.000
_cell.angle_alpha   90.00
_cell.angle_beta   90.00
_cell.angle_gamma   90.00
#
_symmetry.space_group_name_H-M   'P 1'
#
loop_
_entity.id
_entity.type
_entity.pdbx_description
1 polymer ?
#
loop_
_entity_poly.entity_id
_entity_poly.type
_entity_poly.pdbx_seq_one_letter_code
_entity_poly.pdbx_strand_id
1 'polypeptide(L)'
;MKLSIITITWLLVRLAKADTQPGTLIVHNNCYFAVHVQGVADMPYLQQDLKAGETLHLPFRESVSGTGNSLKIATEFDRDNIAQVEYSACFLGSLCFPKDSVFYDLSNIDGNPFLPYGITISPSRNECTTVRCPAFNQHCDLVYYQPHDNQATQGCDVETNLHVELCSG
;
A
#
# COMPACT_ATOMS: atom_id res chain seq x y z
N MET A 1 -35.45 -8.78 -63.51
CA MET A 1 -34.48 -9.31 -62.53
C MET A 1 -34.05 -8.18 -61.58
N LYS A 2 -34.56 -8.11 -60.34
CA LYS A 2 -34.20 -7.09 -59.36
C LYS A 2 -33.15 -7.67 -58.43
N LEU A 3 -31.92 -7.15 -58.50
CA LEU A 3 -30.88 -7.50 -57.53
C LEU A 3 -31.11 -6.69 -56.22
N SER A 4 -31.41 -7.40 -55.13
CA SER A 4 -31.39 -6.80 -53.77
C SER A 4 -29.96 -6.83 -53.22
N ILE A 5 -29.41 -5.66 -52.97
CA ILE A 5 -28.10 -5.51 -52.31
C ILE A 5 -28.35 -5.54 -50.81
N ILE A 6 -27.89 -6.60 -50.15
CA ILE A 6 -27.90 -6.73 -48.68
C ILE A 6 -26.65 -6.00 -48.15
N THR A 7 -26.85 -4.85 -47.54
CA THR A 7 -25.79 -4.15 -46.82
C THR A 7 -25.62 -4.76 -45.43
N ILE A 8 -24.53 -5.48 -45.22
CA ILE A 8 -24.12 -6.00 -43.90
C ILE A 8 -23.43 -4.89 -43.14
N THR A 9 -24.13 -4.31 -42.15
CA THR A 9 -23.55 -3.31 -41.24
C THR A 9 -22.78 -4.03 -40.15
N TRP A 10 -21.45 -3.93 -40.15
CA TRP A 10 -20.60 -4.44 -39.08
C TRP A 10 -20.73 -3.52 -37.87
N LEU A 11 -21.36 -4.00 -36.80
CA LEU A 11 -21.40 -3.33 -35.50
C LEU A 11 -20.06 -3.56 -34.82
N LEU A 12 -19.17 -2.56 -34.86
CA LEU A 12 -17.94 -2.56 -34.10
C LEU A 12 -18.27 -2.33 -32.61
N VAL A 13 -18.43 -3.41 -31.85
CA VAL A 13 -18.48 -3.37 -30.39
C VAL A 13 -17.07 -3.00 -29.92
N ARG A 14 -16.87 -1.73 -29.59
CA ARG A 14 -15.69 -1.30 -28.84
C ARG A 14 -15.87 -1.81 -27.42
N LEU A 15 -15.15 -2.87 -27.06
CA LEU A 15 -14.93 -3.23 -25.66
C LEU A 15 -14.15 -2.05 -25.02
N ALA A 16 -14.86 -1.22 -24.26
CA ALA A 16 -14.21 -0.26 -23.39
C ALA A 16 -13.40 -1.06 -22.38
N LYS A 17 -12.08 -0.98 -22.48
CA LYS A 17 -11.18 -1.48 -21.42
C LYS A 17 -11.56 -0.68 -20.18
N ALA A 18 -12.00 -1.36 -19.12
CA ALA A 18 -12.19 -0.70 -17.84
C ALA A 18 -10.88 -0.03 -17.48
N ASP A 19 -10.92 1.28 -17.23
CA ASP A 19 -9.75 2.03 -16.79
C ASP A 19 -9.49 1.57 -15.36
N THR A 20 -8.49 0.72 -15.19
CA THR A 20 -8.16 0.13 -13.89
C THR A 20 -7.62 1.25 -13.01
N GLN A 21 -8.36 1.54 -11.93
CA GLN A 21 -7.93 2.57 -10.97
C GLN A 21 -6.94 1.97 -9.99
N PRO A 22 -5.76 2.57 -9.82
CA PRO A 22 -4.81 2.13 -8.81
C PRO A 22 -5.43 2.13 -7.42
N GLY A 23 -4.98 1.19 -6.59
CA GLY A 23 -5.41 1.09 -5.21
C GLY A 23 -4.92 2.26 -4.35
N THR A 24 -5.24 2.20 -3.09
CA THR A 24 -5.01 3.24 -2.10
C THR A 24 -4.41 2.63 -0.84
N LEU A 25 -3.40 3.26 -0.27
CA LEU A 25 -2.95 3.00 1.09
C LEU A 25 -3.89 3.74 2.04
N ILE A 26 -4.61 2.99 2.88
CA ILE A 26 -5.60 3.51 3.83
C ILE A 26 -5.07 3.22 5.23
N VAL A 27 -4.74 4.27 5.98
CA VAL A 27 -4.16 4.14 7.32
C VAL A 27 -5.18 4.60 8.35
N HIS A 28 -5.63 3.69 9.20
CA HIS A 28 -6.53 3.98 10.30
C HIS A 28 -5.76 3.99 11.63
N ASN A 29 -5.84 5.09 12.37
CA ASN A 29 -5.28 5.20 13.70
C ASN A 29 -6.30 4.74 14.74
N ASN A 30 -6.25 3.46 15.09
CA ASN A 30 -7.07 2.87 16.15
C ASN A 30 -6.43 2.97 17.55
N CYS A 31 -5.33 3.73 17.67
CA CYS A 31 -4.71 4.02 18.96
C CYS A 31 -5.55 5.06 19.73
N TYR A 32 -5.35 5.13 21.05
CA TYR A 32 -5.95 6.17 21.90
C TYR A 32 -5.15 7.49 21.90
N PHE A 33 -4.07 7.57 21.12
CA PHE A 33 -3.17 8.70 21.00
C PHE A 33 -2.95 9.08 19.53
N ALA A 34 -2.38 10.25 19.27
CA ALA A 34 -2.00 10.67 17.94
C ALA A 34 -0.71 9.99 17.47
N VAL A 35 -0.61 9.75 16.16
CA VAL A 35 0.61 9.28 15.51
C VAL A 35 1.11 10.32 14.53
N HIS A 36 2.42 10.44 14.39
CA HIS A 36 3.07 11.28 13.40
C HIS A 36 3.32 10.46 12.14
N VAL A 37 2.85 10.94 10.98
CA VAL A 37 3.05 10.27 9.70
C VAL A 37 3.83 11.15 8.75
N GLN A 38 4.82 10.55 8.06
CA GLN A 38 5.62 11.19 7.03
C GLN A 38 5.72 10.29 5.81
N GLY A 39 5.20 10.77 4.68
CA GLY A 39 5.33 10.09 3.38
C GLY A 39 6.60 10.51 2.66
N VAL A 40 7.39 9.54 2.25
CA VAL A 40 8.66 9.72 1.54
C VAL A 40 8.65 8.83 0.29
N ALA A 41 9.03 9.42 -0.84
CA ALA A 41 9.34 8.75 -2.09
C ALA A 41 10.68 9.31 -2.59
N ASP A 42 10.75 9.77 -3.84
CA ASP A 42 11.92 10.53 -4.32
C ASP A 42 12.16 11.82 -3.52
N MET A 43 11.08 12.38 -2.97
CA MET A 43 11.09 13.49 -2.01
C MET A 43 9.97 13.33 -0.97
N PRO A 44 10.08 13.93 0.22
CA PRO A 44 8.98 13.99 1.17
C PRO A 44 7.74 14.65 0.53
N TYR A 45 6.57 14.03 0.67
CA TYR A 45 5.32 14.52 0.08
C TYR A 45 4.17 14.71 1.08
N LEU A 46 4.34 14.22 2.30
CA LEU A 46 3.35 14.29 3.36
C LEU A 46 4.06 14.43 4.70
N GLN A 47 3.51 15.26 5.58
CA GLN A 47 3.89 15.31 6.99
C GLN A 47 2.72 15.85 7.79
N GLN A 48 2.15 15.03 8.68
CA GLN A 48 1.03 15.42 9.54
C GLN A 48 0.90 14.51 10.76
N ASP A 49 0.13 14.96 11.74
CA ASP A 49 -0.35 14.11 12.83
C ASP A 49 -1.71 13.53 12.44
N LEU A 50 -1.90 12.22 12.70
CA LEU A 50 -3.14 11.50 12.54
C LEU A 50 -3.69 11.21 13.94
N LYS A 51 -4.80 11.86 14.30
CA LYS A 51 -5.40 11.72 15.64
C LYS A 51 -6.03 10.35 15.83
N ALA A 52 -6.30 10.03 17.09
CA ALA A 52 -7.07 8.83 17.45
C ALA A 52 -8.39 8.75 16.68
N GLY A 53 -8.67 7.62 16.05
CA GLY A 53 -9.86 7.35 15.24
C GLY A 53 -9.85 7.97 13.84
N GLU A 54 -8.84 8.75 13.45
CA GLU A 54 -8.76 9.31 12.09
C GLU A 54 -8.25 8.29 11.08
N THR A 55 -8.64 8.49 9.83
CA THR A 55 -8.20 7.68 8.69
C THR A 55 -7.56 8.55 7.63
N LEU A 56 -6.39 8.15 7.15
CA LEU A 56 -5.65 8.80 6.08
C LEU A 56 -5.76 7.94 4.80
N HIS A 57 -6.10 8.57 3.68
CA HIS A 57 -6.20 7.93 2.36
C HIS A 57 -5.10 8.47 1.45
N LEU A 58 -4.24 7.61 0.98
CA LEU A 58 -3.12 7.92 0.08
C LEU A 58 -3.25 7.08 -1.20
N PRO A 59 -3.75 7.63 -2.30
CA PRO A 59 -3.72 6.95 -3.59
C PRO A 59 -2.30 6.48 -3.91
N PHE A 60 -2.14 5.28 -4.46
CA PHE A 60 -0.82 4.78 -4.82
C PHE A 60 -0.11 5.73 -5.78
N ARG A 61 1.18 5.86 -5.56
CA ARG A 61 2.08 6.68 -6.37
C ARG A 61 3.20 5.79 -6.90
N GLU A 62 3.60 6.02 -8.14
CA GLU A 62 4.81 5.46 -8.69
C GLU A 62 6.00 6.32 -8.23
N SER A 63 7.07 5.67 -7.79
CA SER A 63 8.35 6.33 -7.56
C SER A 63 9.09 6.48 -8.90
N VAL A 64 9.52 7.68 -9.23
CA VAL A 64 10.25 7.98 -10.48
C VAL A 64 11.61 7.30 -10.49
N SER A 65 12.27 7.22 -9.33
CA SER A 65 13.57 6.54 -9.17
C SER A 65 13.45 5.01 -9.09
N GLY A 66 12.23 4.47 -8.93
CA GLY A 66 11.98 3.05 -8.70
C GLY A 66 12.31 2.57 -7.27
N THR A 67 12.58 3.48 -6.33
CA THR A 67 12.92 3.14 -4.93
C THR A 67 11.70 2.79 -4.07
N GLY A 68 10.48 2.99 -4.57
CA GLY A 68 9.25 2.78 -3.82
C GLY A 68 8.82 4.01 -2.99
N ASN A 69 7.81 3.81 -2.18
CA ASN A 69 7.24 4.80 -1.28
C ASN A 69 7.28 4.26 0.14
N SER A 70 7.67 5.06 1.10
CA SER A 70 7.65 4.72 2.52
C SER A 70 6.75 5.68 3.28
N LEU A 71 5.80 5.15 4.03
CA LEU A 71 5.07 5.90 5.04
C LEU A 71 5.70 5.60 6.39
N LYS A 72 6.46 6.56 6.91
CA LYS A 72 7.10 6.52 8.22
C LYS A 72 6.09 6.91 9.29
N ILE A 73 5.95 6.08 10.32
CA ILE A 73 4.95 6.25 11.37
C ILE A 73 5.63 6.16 12.73
N ALA A 74 5.49 7.21 13.54
CA ALA A 74 5.94 7.27 14.90
C ALA A 74 4.79 7.60 15.84
N THR A 75 4.91 7.24 17.12
CA THR A 75 3.95 7.70 18.14
C THR A 75 4.23 9.16 18.53
N GLU A 76 3.26 9.85 19.10
CA GLU A 76 3.46 11.20 19.66
C GLU A 76 4.48 11.22 20.81
N PHE A 77 4.72 10.07 21.44
CA PHE A 77 5.59 9.94 22.60
C PHE A 77 7.07 9.76 22.24
N ASP A 78 7.35 9.17 21.06
CA ASP A 78 8.70 8.89 20.58
C ASP A 78 8.75 8.97 19.05
N ARG A 79 9.27 10.08 18.53
CA ARG A 79 9.34 10.37 17.10
C ARG A 79 10.57 9.78 16.41
N ASP A 80 11.51 9.27 17.17
CA ASP A 80 12.74 8.64 16.64
C ASP A 80 12.58 7.13 16.48
N ASN A 81 11.56 6.55 17.09
CA ASN A 81 11.18 5.15 16.96
C ASN A 81 10.13 5.01 15.86
N ILE A 82 10.52 4.50 14.68
CA ILE A 82 9.75 4.62 13.45
C ILE A 82 9.45 3.23 12.88
N ALA A 83 8.16 2.90 12.70
CA ALA A 83 7.75 1.83 11.80
C ALA A 83 7.53 2.41 10.40
N GLN A 84 7.79 1.62 9.35
CA GLN A 84 7.58 2.02 7.97
C GLN A 84 6.61 1.06 7.29
N VAL A 85 5.57 1.61 6.67
CA VAL A 85 4.75 0.90 5.71
C VAL A 85 5.26 1.27 4.33
N GLU A 86 5.82 0.31 3.64
CA GLU A 86 6.46 0.55 2.36
C GLU A 86 5.66 -0.07 1.22
N TYR A 87 5.63 0.59 0.07
CA TYR A 87 5.04 0.02 -1.13
C TYR A 87 5.72 0.51 -2.41
N SER A 88 5.68 -0.34 -3.44
CA SER A 88 6.06 0.02 -4.81
C SER A 88 4.93 -0.38 -5.75
N ALA A 89 4.29 0.59 -6.37
CA ALA A 89 3.20 0.38 -7.31
C ALA A 89 3.69 0.54 -8.75
N CYS A 90 3.34 -0.43 -9.59
CA CYS A 90 3.75 -0.50 -10.99
C CYS A 90 2.51 -0.50 -11.89
N PHE A 91 2.23 0.63 -12.50
CA PHE A 91 1.02 0.82 -13.31
C PHE A 91 1.20 0.34 -14.76
N LEU A 92 0.09 0.09 -15.44
CA LEU A 92 0.10 -0.16 -16.87
C LEU A 92 0.64 1.08 -17.62
N GLY A 93 1.74 0.89 -18.37
CA GLY A 93 2.41 2.00 -19.05
C GLY A 93 3.66 2.54 -18.34
N SER A 94 3.88 2.20 -17.07
CA SER A 94 5.09 2.50 -16.33
C SER A 94 6.33 1.82 -16.91
N LEU A 95 7.52 2.23 -16.49
CA LEU A 95 8.78 1.55 -16.83
C LEU A 95 9.13 0.39 -15.89
N CYS A 96 8.50 0.32 -14.71
CA CYS A 96 8.72 -0.75 -13.73
C CYS A 96 8.12 -2.10 -14.17
N PHE A 97 8.47 -3.16 -13.46
CA PHE A 97 8.03 -4.52 -13.77
C PHE A 97 7.96 -5.37 -12.48
N PRO A 98 6.99 -6.29 -12.34
CA PRO A 98 5.89 -6.59 -13.28
C PRO A 98 4.84 -5.48 -13.32
N LYS A 99 4.15 -5.35 -14.45
CA LYS A 99 3.04 -4.39 -14.63
C LYS A 99 1.83 -4.77 -13.81
N ASP A 100 1.00 -3.77 -13.50
CA ASP A 100 -0.26 -3.95 -12.79
C ASP A 100 -0.07 -4.64 -11.42
N SER A 101 1.03 -4.33 -10.74
CA SER A 101 1.36 -4.92 -9.44
C SER A 101 1.66 -3.87 -8.37
N VAL A 102 1.39 -4.22 -7.13
CA VAL A 102 1.88 -3.52 -5.94
C VAL A 102 2.67 -4.50 -5.07
N PHE A 103 3.86 -4.11 -4.66
CA PHE A 103 4.63 -4.77 -3.63
C PHE A 103 4.52 -3.95 -2.36
N TYR A 104 4.42 -4.59 -1.21
CA TYR A 104 4.27 -3.92 0.07
C TYR A 104 4.91 -4.72 1.20
N ASP A 105 5.30 -4.03 2.24
CA ASP A 105 5.84 -4.62 3.46
C ASP A 105 5.66 -3.69 4.68
N LEU A 106 5.96 -4.25 5.84
CA LEU A 106 6.14 -3.55 7.10
C LEU A 106 7.62 -3.65 7.48
N SER A 107 8.23 -2.50 7.80
CA SER A 107 9.62 -2.44 8.21
C SER A 107 9.74 -1.83 9.61
N ASN A 108 10.43 -2.56 10.48
CA ASN A 108 10.83 -2.17 11.83
C ASN A 108 12.34 -1.93 11.93
N ILE A 109 13.03 -1.64 10.82
CA ILE A 109 14.47 -1.39 10.79
C ILE A 109 14.83 -0.12 11.57
N ASP A 110 14.01 0.93 11.44
CA ASP A 110 14.18 2.21 12.12
C ASP A 110 13.48 2.26 13.49
N GLY A 111 12.89 1.14 13.93
CA GLY A 111 12.21 1.03 15.21
C GLY A 111 10.93 0.21 15.17
N ASN A 112 10.32 0.00 16.34
CA ASN A 112 9.06 -0.74 16.49
C ASN A 112 8.14 -0.02 17.51
N PRO A 113 7.59 1.15 17.16
CA PRO A 113 6.75 1.95 18.07
C PRO A 113 5.43 1.27 18.40
N PHE A 114 5.00 0.29 17.56
CA PHE A 114 3.73 -0.44 17.75
C PHE A 114 3.92 -1.79 18.45
N LEU A 115 5.11 -2.09 18.99
CA LEU A 115 5.33 -3.31 19.77
C LEU A 115 4.29 -3.51 20.89
N PRO A 116 3.91 -2.51 21.68
CA PRO A 116 2.87 -2.68 22.71
C PRO A 116 1.44 -2.74 22.18
N TYR A 117 1.21 -2.39 20.91
CA TYR A 117 -0.13 -2.08 20.38
C TYR A 117 -0.56 -2.95 19.20
N GLY A 118 0.39 -3.53 18.47
CA GLY A 118 0.17 -4.24 17.22
C GLY A 118 -0.04 -3.33 16.01
N ILE A 119 0.28 -3.87 14.83
CA ILE A 119 0.05 -3.24 13.53
C ILE A 119 -0.28 -4.31 12.49
N THR A 120 -1.21 -4.00 11.58
CA THR A 120 -1.63 -4.94 10.54
C THR A 120 -1.74 -4.21 9.21
N ILE A 121 -1.30 -4.85 8.10
CA ILE A 121 -1.56 -4.44 6.73
C ILE A 121 -2.45 -5.52 6.11
N SER A 122 -3.69 -5.16 5.78
CA SER A 122 -4.67 -6.07 5.19
C SER A 122 -5.02 -5.63 3.78
N PRO A 123 -4.65 -6.40 2.75
CA PRO A 123 -5.11 -6.14 1.39
C PRO A 123 -6.63 -6.30 1.26
N SER A 124 -7.26 -5.52 0.36
CA SER A 124 -8.70 -5.67 0.06
C SER A 124 -9.05 -6.94 -0.72
N ARG A 125 -8.05 -7.64 -1.25
CA ARG A 125 -8.19 -8.92 -1.96
C ARG A 125 -7.76 -10.07 -1.07
N ASN A 126 -8.60 -11.10 -0.96
CA ASN A 126 -8.37 -12.24 -0.06
C ASN A 126 -7.22 -13.15 -0.49
N GLU A 127 -6.84 -13.12 -1.77
CA GLU A 127 -5.70 -13.87 -2.30
C GLU A 127 -4.34 -13.25 -1.96
N CYS A 128 -4.33 -12.02 -1.46
CA CYS A 128 -3.11 -11.32 -1.10
C CYS A 128 -2.76 -11.51 0.39
N THR A 129 -1.49 -11.48 0.69
CA THR A 129 -1.00 -11.80 2.03
C THR A 129 -1.24 -10.67 3.02
N THR A 130 -1.90 -10.95 4.13
CA THR A 130 -1.98 -10.04 5.27
C THR A 130 -0.66 -10.06 6.04
N VAL A 131 -0.07 -8.89 6.27
CA VAL A 131 1.09 -8.71 7.16
C VAL A 131 0.57 -8.28 8.52
N ARG A 132 0.85 -9.09 9.55
CA ARG A 132 0.37 -8.81 10.91
C ARG A 132 1.50 -8.95 11.92
N CYS A 133 1.65 -7.93 12.75
CA CYS A 133 2.51 -7.95 13.92
C CYS A 133 1.65 -7.67 15.17
N PRO A 134 1.25 -8.71 15.92
CA PRO A 134 0.44 -8.55 17.11
C PRO A 134 1.17 -7.81 18.23
N ALA A 135 0.40 -7.22 19.15
CA ALA A 135 0.96 -6.59 20.35
C ALA A 135 1.89 -7.55 21.12
N PHE A 136 2.98 -7.01 21.63
CA PHE A 136 4.02 -7.71 22.41
C PHE A 136 4.79 -8.82 21.66
N ASN A 137 4.58 -8.98 20.35
CA ASN A 137 5.39 -9.88 19.54
C ASN A 137 6.65 -9.13 19.03
N GLN A 138 7.79 -9.49 19.57
CA GLN A 138 9.07 -8.85 19.23
C GLN A 138 9.60 -9.24 17.85
N HIS A 139 9.11 -10.35 17.28
CA HIS A 139 9.60 -10.86 16.00
C HIS A 139 8.43 -11.45 15.19
N CYS A 140 8.00 -10.75 14.17
CA CYS A 140 6.89 -11.13 13.30
C CYS A 140 7.43 -11.61 11.95
N ASP A 141 6.92 -12.72 11.43
CA ASP A 141 7.50 -13.47 10.30
C ASP A 141 7.59 -12.67 8.98
N LEU A 142 6.63 -11.76 8.74
CA LEU A 142 6.52 -10.99 7.50
C LEU A 142 6.87 -9.51 7.70
N VAL A 143 7.85 -9.23 8.56
CA VAL A 143 8.30 -7.87 8.90
C VAL A 143 9.80 -7.76 8.72
N TYR A 144 10.25 -6.66 8.12
CA TYR A 144 11.67 -6.35 8.04
C TYR A 144 12.23 -5.90 9.38
N TYR A 145 13.32 -6.55 9.82
CA TYR A 145 14.15 -6.13 10.95
C TYR A 145 15.59 -5.83 10.51
N GLN A 146 15.95 -6.29 9.31
CA GLN A 146 17.23 -6.04 8.68
C GLN A 146 17.05 -5.78 7.17
N PRO A 147 17.95 -5.03 6.52
CA PRO A 147 17.80 -4.66 5.10
C PRO A 147 17.69 -5.82 4.10
N HIS A 148 17.99 -7.05 4.51
CA HIS A 148 18.02 -8.24 3.63
C HIS A 148 16.91 -9.25 3.95
N ASP A 149 15.92 -8.90 4.74
CA ASP A 149 14.76 -9.76 5.08
C ASP A 149 13.74 -9.80 3.92
N ASN A 150 14.21 -10.03 2.68
CA ASN A 150 13.42 -9.90 1.44
C ASN A 150 12.18 -10.81 1.39
N GLN A 151 12.10 -11.85 2.23
CA GLN A 151 10.91 -12.69 2.40
C GLN A 151 9.72 -11.90 3.00
N ALA A 152 9.96 -10.76 3.62
CA ALA A 152 8.91 -9.91 4.20
C ALA A 152 8.10 -9.15 3.13
N THR A 153 8.66 -8.91 1.93
CA THR A 153 7.95 -8.24 0.84
C THR A 153 6.85 -9.14 0.28
N GLN A 154 5.64 -8.61 0.22
CA GLN A 154 4.46 -9.27 -0.34
C GLN A 154 4.06 -8.59 -1.65
N GLY A 155 3.35 -9.31 -2.52
CA GLY A 155 2.90 -8.80 -3.81
C GLY A 155 1.41 -8.99 -4.04
N CYS A 156 0.80 -8.07 -4.77
CA CYS A 156 -0.59 -8.13 -5.17
C CYS A 156 -0.83 -7.35 -6.47
N ASP A 157 -2.07 -7.39 -6.94
CA ASP A 157 -2.55 -6.55 -8.04
C ASP A 157 -2.61 -5.07 -7.62
N VAL A 158 -2.25 -4.17 -8.53
CA VAL A 158 -2.15 -2.73 -8.25
C VAL A 158 -3.48 -2.05 -7.90
N GLU A 159 -4.62 -2.67 -8.25
CA GLU A 159 -5.96 -2.18 -7.88
C GLU A 159 -6.32 -2.48 -6.41
N THR A 160 -5.48 -3.25 -5.72
CA THR A 160 -5.72 -3.67 -4.33
C THR A 160 -5.52 -2.51 -3.38
N ASN A 161 -6.53 -2.19 -2.56
CA ASN A 161 -6.31 -1.28 -1.44
C ASN A 161 -5.53 -1.99 -0.34
N LEU A 162 -4.61 -1.28 0.29
CA LEU A 162 -3.87 -1.72 1.47
C LEU A 162 -4.42 -0.99 2.71
N HIS A 163 -5.08 -1.73 3.59
CA HIS A 163 -5.60 -1.20 4.85
C HIS A 163 -4.58 -1.42 5.95
N VAL A 164 -4.06 -0.34 6.51
CA VAL A 164 -3.16 -0.33 7.67
C VAL A 164 -3.96 0.00 8.91
N GLU A 165 -3.98 -0.93 9.85
CA GLU A 165 -4.60 -0.73 11.17
C GLU A 165 -3.50 -0.57 12.20
N LEU A 166 -3.37 0.61 12.79
CA LEU A 166 -2.48 0.89 13.90
C LEU A 166 -3.17 0.51 15.21
N CYS A 167 -2.43 -0.04 16.17
CA CYS A 167 -2.99 -0.56 17.42
C CYS A 167 -4.06 -1.65 17.18
N SER A 168 -3.71 -2.61 16.33
CA SER A 168 -4.60 -3.71 15.93
C SER A 168 -4.67 -4.87 16.94
N GLY A 169 -4.08 -4.72 18.11
CA GLY A 169 -4.25 -5.54 19.29
C GLY A 169 -3.37 -6.73 19.43
#